data_67a463fb2f9ae3283ac3d72c534f870b
#
_entry.id   67a463fb2f9ae3283ac3d72c534f870b
#
_cell.length_a   1.000
_cell.length_b   1.000
_cell.length_c   1.000
_cell.angle_alpha   90.00
_cell.angle_beta   90.00
_cell.angle_gamma   90.00
#
_symmetry.space_group_name_H-M   'P 1'
#
loop_
_entity.id
_entity.type
_entity.pdbx_description
1 polymer ?
#
loop_
_entity_poly.entity_id
_entity_poly.type
_entity_poly.pdbx_seq_one_letter_code
_entity_poly.pdbx_strand_id
1 'polypeptide(L)'
;EIERMTVGSSVTTFNDGSANVDFRIESDSDAHMFFVDAGNNNILFGDGTNASPAESSTAQHGRISSAGTMQLSASGTACLAVNRVTNEGVVIDLRQAGGARGSITVAGSTATFNTTSDYRLKENVSYDWDATTRLKQLKPARFNFIEDDTDTLLDGFIAHEVSSIVPVAVQGEKDGTVTRTKLVYAAN
;
A
#
# COMPACT_ATOMS: atom_id res chain seq x y z
N GLU A 1 23.80 21.34 29.39
CA GLU A 1 23.08 20.16 29.93
C GLU A 1 21.95 19.83 28.97
N ILE A 2 21.88 18.59 28.49
CA ILE A 2 20.81 18.15 27.59
C ILE A 2 19.77 17.48 28.48
N GLU A 3 18.58 18.06 28.58
CA GLU A 3 17.48 17.46 29.31
C GLU A 3 16.95 16.25 28.53
N ARG A 4 17.04 15.07 29.12
CA ARG A 4 16.66 13.81 28.43
C ARG A 4 15.24 13.36 28.77
N MET A 5 14.70 13.87 29.85
CA MET A 5 13.34 13.57 30.29
C MET A 5 12.79 14.73 31.12
N THR A 6 11.64 15.24 30.74
CA THR A 6 10.85 16.24 31.49
C THR A 6 9.53 15.61 31.90
N VAL A 7 9.21 15.70 33.17
CA VAL A 7 7.92 15.26 33.71
C VAL A 7 7.09 16.49 34.04
N GLY A 8 6.11 16.81 33.21
CA GLY A 8 5.16 17.88 33.42
C GLY A 8 3.84 17.40 34.05
N SER A 9 2.95 18.32 34.37
CA SER A 9 1.64 18.00 34.94
C SER A 9 0.70 17.29 33.93
N SER A 10 0.88 17.48 32.67
CA SER A 10 0.03 16.95 31.59
C SER A 10 0.78 16.13 30.53
N VAL A 11 2.11 16.18 30.50
CA VAL A 11 2.93 15.46 29.55
C VAL A 11 4.28 15.11 30.18
N THR A 12 4.81 13.94 29.79
CA THR A 12 6.20 13.56 30.04
C THR A 12 6.92 13.55 28.70
N THR A 13 7.98 14.34 28.56
CA THR A 13 8.75 14.46 27.33
C THR A 13 10.08 13.74 27.50
N PHE A 14 10.41 12.84 26.56
CA PHE A 14 11.73 12.28 26.40
C PHE A 14 12.45 13.04 25.30
N ASN A 15 13.75 13.34 25.49
CA ASN A 15 14.55 14.10 24.54
C ASN A 15 14.01 15.53 24.31
N ASP A 16 13.64 16.21 25.40
CA ASP A 16 13.22 17.61 25.37
C ASP A 16 14.43 18.50 25.02
N GLY A 17 14.36 19.18 23.90
CA GLY A 17 15.49 19.91 23.33
C GLY A 17 15.95 19.36 21.97
N SER A 18 15.26 18.35 21.44
CA SER A 18 15.44 17.82 20.07
C SER A 18 16.90 17.43 19.73
N ALA A 19 17.61 16.89 20.70
CA ALA A 19 18.97 16.36 20.49
C ALA A 19 18.91 15.02 19.73
N ASN A 20 19.99 14.64 19.06
CA ASN A 20 20.14 13.30 18.47
C ASN A 20 20.38 12.28 19.59
N VAL A 21 19.34 11.94 20.34
CA VAL A 21 19.34 10.96 21.43
C VAL A 21 18.17 10.00 21.21
N ASP A 22 18.49 8.75 20.99
CA ASP A 22 17.53 7.70 20.74
C ASP A 22 16.80 7.27 22.01
N PHE A 23 15.57 6.78 21.85
CA PHE A 23 14.80 6.12 22.89
C PHE A 23 14.45 4.71 22.46
N ARG A 24 14.68 3.71 23.32
CA ARG A 24 14.37 2.31 23.00
C ARG A 24 13.77 1.57 24.18
N ILE A 25 12.99 0.55 23.84
CA ILE A 25 12.48 -0.48 24.76
C ILE A 25 13.01 -1.81 24.25
N GLU A 26 13.64 -2.58 25.11
CA GLU A 26 14.23 -3.88 24.81
C GLU A 26 13.34 -5.01 25.33
N SER A 27 13.39 -6.18 24.69
CA SER A 27 12.96 -7.45 25.26
C SER A 27 14.17 -8.27 25.71
N ASP A 28 13.98 -9.50 26.16
CA ASP A 28 15.08 -10.39 26.55
C ASP A 28 15.96 -10.83 25.37
N SER A 29 15.45 -10.76 24.15
CA SER A 29 16.13 -11.23 22.94
C SER A 29 16.23 -10.19 21.83
N ASP A 30 15.55 -9.04 21.95
CA ASP A 30 15.56 -7.96 20.96
C ASP A 30 15.82 -6.61 21.63
N ALA A 31 16.97 -6.03 21.32
CA ALA A 31 17.41 -4.73 21.85
C ALA A 31 16.65 -3.54 21.22
N HIS A 32 15.85 -3.78 20.19
CA HIS A 32 15.13 -2.74 19.45
C HIS A 32 13.64 -3.10 19.26
N MET A 33 13.03 -3.75 20.26
CA MET A 33 11.61 -4.10 20.21
C MET A 33 10.72 -2.90 19.90
N PHE A 34 11.05 -1.73 20.47
CA PHE A 34 10.54 -0.42 20.06
C PHE A 34 11.69 0.57 20.09
N PHE A 35 11.95 1.27 19.01
CA PHE A 35 13.09 2.17 18.88
C PHE A 35 12.69 3.47 18.19
N VAL A 36 12.92 4.61 18.84
CA VAL A 36 12.80 5.94 18.26
C VAL A 36 14.21 6.39 17.87
N ASP A 37 14.50 6.37 16.60
CA ASP A 37 15.76 6.83 16.01
C ASP A 37 15.67 8.34 15.77
N ALA A 38 16.22 9.11 16.67
CA ALA A 38 16.18 10.57 16.63
C ALA A 38 17.04 11.12 15.47
N GLY A 39 18.13 10.44 15.09
CA GLY A 39 19.01 10.87 14.01
C GLY A 39 18.35 10.76 12.64
N ASN A 40 17.48 9.77 12.44
CA ASN A 40 16.81 9.52 11.18
C ASN A 40 15.30 9.85 11.19
N ASN A 41 14.78 10.31 12.33
CA ASN A 41 13.36 10.64 12.52
C ASN A 41 12.41 9.48 12.17
N ASN A 42 12.75 8.29 12.64
CA ASN A 42 11.98 7.06 12.42
C ASN A 42 11.57 6.40 13.74
N ILE A 43 10.48 5.67 13.69
CA ILE A 43 10.12 4.67 14.71
C ILE A 43 10.30 3.30 14.08
N LEU A 44 11.03 2.41 14.76
CA LEU A 44 11.34 1.06 14.32
C LEU A 44 10.78 0.03 15.30
N PHE A 45 10.39 -1.13 14.79
CA PHE A 45 9.88 -2.26 15.56
C PHE A 45 10.64 -3.53 15.15
N GLY A 46 11.39 -4.14 16.08
CA GLY A 46 12.03 -5.42 15.90
C GLY A 46 13.39 -5.38 15.20
N ASP A 47 13.95 -4.21 14.86
CA ASP A 47 15.31 -4.07 14.33
C ASP A 47 15.82 -2.64 14.54
N GLY A 48 17.05 -2.50 14.99
CA GLY A 48 17.73 -1.21 15.16
C GLY A 48 18.41 -0.71 13.89
N THR A 49 18.36 -1.46 12.80
CA THR A 49 18.91 -0.99 11.52
C THR A 49 17.91 -0.06 10.84
N ASN A 50 18.40 1.05 10.29
CA ASN A 50 17.54 1.98 9.55
C ASN A 50 17.34 1.54 8.09
N ALA A 51 17.49 0.26 7.79
CA ALA A 51 17.19 -0.31 6.50
C ALA A 51 15.70 -0.12 6.17
N SER A 52 15.38 0.19 4.91
CA SER A 52 14.01 0.27 4.47
C SER A 52 13.39 -1.14 4.36
N PRO A 53 12.39 -1.51 5.16
CA PRO A 53 11.76 -2.82 5.04
C PRO A 53 11.18 -3.10 3.66
N ALA A 54 10.64 -2.07 3.01
CA ALA A 54 10.03 -2.20 1.69
C ALA A 54 11.03 -2.38 0.54
N GLU A 55 12.32 -2.13 0.78
CA GLU A 55 13.39 -2.18 -0.25
C GLU A 55 14.45 -3.23 0.04
N SER A 56 14.43 -3.83 1.23
CA SER A 56 15.37 -4.85 1.64
C SER A 56 14.84 -6.25 1.33
N SER A 57 15.72 -7.12 0.84
CA SER A 57 15.42 -8.55 0.67
C SER A 57 15.61 -9.37 1.95
N THR A 58 16.18 -8.79 3.00
CA THR A 58 16.57 -9.50 4.24
C THR A 58 16.00 -8.87 5.50
N ALA A 59 15.65 -7.57 5.49
CA ALA A 59 15.11 -6.91 6.68
C ALA A 59 13.71 -7.44 7.00
N GLN A 60 13.49 -7.78 8.27
CA GLN A 60 12.20 -8.27 8.78
C GLN A 60 11.80 -7.43 10.00
N HIS A 61 11.25 -6.27 9.76
CA HIS A 61 10.83 -5.32 10.80
C HIS A 61 9.76 -4.35 10.32
N GLY A 62 9.26 -3.50 11.21
CA GLY A 62 8.39 -2.39 10.90
C GLY A 62 9.09 -1.04 11.04
N ARG A 63 8.76 -0.07 10.18
CA ARG A 63 9.24 1.31 10.24
C ARG A 63 8.12 2.30 9.98
N ILE A 64 8.06 3.34 10.79
CA ILE A 64 7.25 4.54 10.55
C ILE A 64 8.19 5.73 10.45
N SER A 65 8.18 6.42 9.31
CA SER A 65 9.03 7.60 9.07
C SER A 65 8.31 8.90 9.43
N SER A 66 9.07 9.98 9.64
CA SER A 66 8.52 11.33 9.82
C SER A 66 7.70 11.84 8.61
N ALA A 67 7.91 11.28 7.43
CA ALA A 67 7.09 11.55 6.23
C ALA A 67 5.72 10.85 6.27
N GLY A 68 5.39 10.11 7.34
CA GLY A 68 4.11 9.42 7.51
C GLY A 68 4.00 8.11 6.74
N THR A 69 5.11 7.54 6.26
CA THR A 69 5.10 6.23 5.61
C THR A 69 5.23 5.11 6.65
N MET A 70 4.43 4.06 6.51
CA MET A 70 4.55 2.81 7.26
C MET A 70 5.06 1.73 6.33
N GLN A 71 6.11 1.03 6.72
CA GLN A 71 6.72 -0.06 5.97
C GLN A 71 6.82 -1.29 6.88
N LEU A 72 6.43 -2.44 6.36
CA LEU A 72 6.44 -3.72 7.07
C LEU A 72 7.06 -4.78 6.18
N SER A 73 7.90 -5.63 6.74
CA SER A 73 8.42 -6.81 6.07
C SER A 73 8.49 -8.00 7.02
N ALA A 74 8.14 -9.16 6.51
CA ALA A 74 8.20 -10.42 7.24
C ALA A 74 8.53 -11.55 6.26
N SER A 75 9.10 -12.64 6.78
CA SER A 75 9.36 -13.87 6.03
C SER A 75 8.49 -14.99 6.58
N GLY A 76 7.84 -15.74 5.71
CA GLY A 76 7.03 -16.91 6.09
C GLY A 76 5.68 -16.60 6.74
N THR A 77 5.28 -15.32 6.82
CA THR A 77 3.99 -14.90 7.37
C THR A 77 3.50 -13.61 6.68
N ALA A 78 2.23 -13.25 6.91
CA ALA A 78 1.69 -12.00 6.40
C ALA A 78 2.35 -10.79 7.09
N CYS A 79 2.76 -9.79 6.30
CA CYS A 79 3.32 -8.54 6.82
C CYS A 79 2.26 -7.67 7.52
N LEU A 80 1.00 -7.76 7.09
CA LEU A 80 -0.13 -7.04 7.67
C LEU A 80 -1.33 -7.97 7.74
N ALA A 81 -1.85 -8.19 8.94
CA ALA A 81 -3.12 -8.88 9.15
C ALA A 81 -4.13 -7.89 9.71
N VAL A 82 -5.24 -7.71 9.00
CA VAL A 82 -6.38 -6.87 9.42
C VAL A 82 -7.59 -7.73 9.61
N ASN A 83 -8.23 -7.61 10.78
CA ASN A 83 -9.38 -8.42 11.13
C ASN A 83 -10.58 -7.55 11.54
N ARG A 84 -11.76 -7.89 11.04
CA ARG A 84 -13.03 -7.33 11.45
C ARG A 84 -13.84 -8.41 12.18
N VAL A 85 -13.97 -8.28 13.50
CA VAL A 85 -14.31 -9.39 14.40
C VAL A 85 -15.75 -9.89 14.30
N THR A 86 -16.74 -9.00 14.17
CA THR A 86 -18.15 -9.37 14.41
C THR A 86 -19.09 -9.15 13.24
N ASN A 87 -18.73 -8.39 12.25
CA ASN A 87 -19.59 -8.06 11.12
C ASN A 87 -18.80 -7.84 9.82
N GLU A 88 -19.51 -7.83 8.73
CA GLU A 88 -18.95 -7.56 7.42
C GLU A 88 -18.68 -6.05 7.21
N GLY A 89 -17.78 -5.70 6.30
CA GLY A 89 -17.53 -4.32 5.91
C GLY A 89 -16.07 -3.98 5.63
N VAL A 90 -15.77 -2.67 5.63
CA VAL A 90 -14.47 -2.15 5.28
C VAL A 90 -13.41 -2.53 6.33
N VAL A 91 -12.28 -3.04 5.85
CA VAL A 91 -11.07 -3.33 6.64
C VAL A 91 -9.91 -2.38 6.30
N ILE A 92 -9.86 -1.85 5.06
CA ILE A 92 -8.93 -0.79 4.67
C ILE A 92 -9.69 0.24 3.86
N ASP A 93 -9.61 1.51 4.26
CA ASP A 93 -10.24 2.64 3.59
C ASP A 93 -9.15 3.50 2.92
N LEU A 94 -9.23 3.64 1.60
CA LEU A 94 -8.28 4.38 0.78
C LEU A 94 -8.83 5.79 0.50
N ARG A 95 -8.10 6.82 0.94
CA ARG A 95 -8.54 8.22 0.84
C ARG A 95 -7.53 9.10 0.12
N GLN A 96 -8.03 10.15 -0.50
CA GLN A 96 -7.24 11.26 -1.04
C GLN A 96 -7.92 12.58 -0.69
N ALA A 97 -7.18 13.50 -0.10
CA ALA A 97 -7.70 14.80 0.36
C ALA A 97 -8.99 14.66 1.22
N GLY A 98 -9.04 13.64 2.10
CA GLY A 98 -10.19 13.35 2.95
C GLY A 98 -11.34 12.59 2.27
N GLY A 99 -11.42 12.58 0.94
CA GLY A 99 -12.43 11.85 0.19
C GLY A 99 -12.09 10.36 0.00
N ALA A 100 -13.06 9.47 0.20
CA ALA A 100 -12.90 8.05 -0.09
C ALA A 100 -12.67 7.82 -1.59
N ARG A 101 -11.71 6.95 -1.94
CA ARG A 101 -11.36 6.58 -3.32
C ARG A 101 -11.50 5.10 -3.60
N GLY A 102 -11.46 4.29 -2.56
CA GLY A 102 -11.62 2.85 -2.64
C GLY A 102 -11.52 2.23 -1.26
N SER A 103 -11.72 0.92 -1.21
CA SER A 103 -11.62 0.18 0.04
C SER A 103 -11.34 -1.29 -0.21
N ILE A 104 -10.84 -1.97 0.83
CA ILE A 104 -10.90 -3.42 0.92
C ILE A 104 -11.99 -3.77 1.92
N THR A 105 -12.96 -4.59 1.49
CA THR A 105 -14.05 -5.08 2.34
C THR A 105 -13.98 -6.59 2.51
N VAL A 106 -14.47 -7.07 3.63
CA VAL A 106 -14.70 -8.50 3.89
C VAL A 106 -16.19 -8.77 4.05
N ALA A 107 -16.68 -9.81 3.38
CA ALA A 107 -18.07 -10.27 3.46
C ALA A 107 -18.13 -11.78 3.25
N GLY A 108 -18.75 -12.50 4.17
CA GLY A 108 -18.76 -13.97 4.17
C GLY A 108 -17.33 -14.53 4.12
N SER A 109 -17.05 -15.33 3.10
CA SER A 109 -15.75 -15.95 2.86
C SER A 109 -14.86 -15.16 1.86
N THR A 110 -15.25 -13.93 1.47
CA THR A 110 -14.58 -13.18 0.42
C THR A 110 -14.01 -11.87 0.91
N ALA A 111 -12.89 -11.46 0.29
CA ALA A 111 -12.38 -10.10 0.36
C ALA A 111 -12.48 -9.45 -1.03
N THR A 112 -12.94 -8.21 -1.09
CA THR A 112 -13.17 -7.48 -2.34
C THR A 112 -12.42 -6.16 -2.32
N PHE A 113 -11.70 -5.88 -3.42
CA PHE A 113 -11.18 -4.54 -3.70
C PHE A 113 -12.27 -3.72 -4.37
N ASN A 114 -12.77 -2.70 -3.67
CA ASN A 114 -13.81 -1.83 -4.20
C ASN A 114 -13.19 -0.60 -4.84
N THR A 115 -13.50 -0.40 -6.11
CA THR A 115 -13.21 0.82 -6.87
C THR A 115 -14.51 1.56 -7.19
N THR A 116 -14.42 2.82 -7.57
CA THR A 116 -15.58 3.69 -7.81
C THR A 116 -16.27 3.40 -9.14
N SER A 117 -16.84 2.20 -9.34
CA SER A 117 -17.64 1.87 -10.52
C SER A 117 -19.13 1.68 -10.24
N ASP A 118 -19.63 2.17 -9.10
CA ASP A 118 -21.04 2.11 -8.73
C ASP A 118 -21.87 2.94 -9.72
N TYR A 119 -23.02 2.38 -10.14
CA TYR A 119 -23.93 3.08 -11.07
C TYR A 119 -24.48 4.39 -10.48
N ARG A 120 -24.60 4.50 -9.15
CA ARG A 120 -25.04 5.71 -8.45
C ARG A 120 -24.10 6.91 -8.59
N LEU A 121 -22.87 6.66 -9.04
CA LEU A 121 -21.87 7.69 -9.32
C LEU A 121 -21.86 8.11 -10.79
N LYS A 122 -22.80 7.59 -11.60
CA LYS A 122 -22.91 7.86 -13.03
C LYS A 122 -24.16 8.68 -13.29
N GLU A 123 -24.01 9.76 -14.02
CA GLU A 123 -25.10 10.63 -14.47
C GLU A 123 -25.08 10.78 -16.00
N ASN A 124 -26.14 11.31 -16.58
CA ASN A 124 -26.27 11.55 -18.02
C ASN A 124 -26.05 10.28 -18.87
N VAL A 125 -26.50 9.13 -18.36
CA VAL A 125 -26.39 7.86 -19.07
C VAL A 125 -27.24 7.87 -20.32
N SER A 126 -26.63 7.72 -21.51
CA SER A 126 -27.34 7.62 -22.78
C SER A 126 -27.08 6.25 -23.42
N TYR A 127 -28.14 5.65 -23.93
CA TYR A 127 -28.06 4.40 -24.71
C TYR A 127 -28.28 4.67 -26.22
N ASP A 128 -28.56 5.93 -26.59
CA ASP A 128 -28.78 6.36 -27.98
C ASP A 128 -27.45 6.81 -28.60
N TRP A 129 -26.59 5.83 -28.94
CA TRP A 129 -25.35 6.05 -29.65
C TRP A 129 -24.91 4.78 -30.40
N ASP A 130 -24.01 4.88 -31.39
CA ASP A 130 -23.54 3.75 -32.15
C ASP A 130 -22.57 2.84 -31.37
N ALA A 131 -23.11 2.14 -30.38
CA ALA A 131 -22.39 1.17 -29.59
C ALA A 131 -21.95 -0.05 -30.40
N THR A 132 -22.76 -0.45 -31.40
CA THR A 132 -22.53 -1.68 -32.17
C THR A 132 -21.25 -1.60 -33.01
N THR A 133 -21.03 -0.49 -33.69
CA THR A 133 -19.80 -0.27 -34.48
C THR A 133 -18.55 -0.31 -33.61
N ARG A 134 -18.61 0.30 -32.41
CA ARG A 134 -17.50 0.26 -31.47
C ARG A 134 -17.29 -1.14 -30.90
N LEU A 135 -18.35 -1.84 -30.51
CA LEU A 135 -18.27 -3.19 -29.96
C LEU A 135 -17.64 -4.19 -30.94
N LYS A 136 -17.97 -4.08 -32.24
CA LYS A 136 -17.41 -4.96 -33.30
C LYS A 136 -15.90 -4.79 -33.52
N GLN A 137 -15.29 -3.73 -33.02
CA GLN A 137 -13.85 -3.50 -33.10
C GLN A 137 -13.09 -4.22 -31.96
N LEU A 138 -13.78 -4.59 -30.88
CA LEU A 138 -13.16 -5.36 -29.79
C LEU A 138 -12.84 -6.78 -30.30
N LYS A 139 -11.66 -7.27 -29.87
CA LYS A 139 -11.15 -8.58 -30.24
C LYS A 139 -11.07 -9.49 -29.00
N PRO A 140 -12.12 -10.25 -28.70
CA PRO A 140 -12.04 -11.27 -27.66
C PRO A 140 -10.90 -12.23 -27.96
N ALA A 141 -10.09 -12.51 -26.96
CA ALA A 141 -8.94 -13.41 -27.07
C ALA A 141 -9.01 -14.49 -26.01
N ARG A 142 -8.44 -15.64 -26.32
CA ARG A 142 -8.21 -16.69 -25.33
C ARG A 142 -6.70 -16.85 -25.16
N PHE A 143 -6.23 -16.83 -23.91
CA PHE A 143 -4.81 -16.85 -23.57
C PHE A 143 -4.58 -17.54 -22.22
N ASN A 144 -3.34 -17.86 -21.91
CA ASN A 144 -2.84 -18.16 -20.56
C ASN A 144 -1.75 -17.16 -20.18
N PHE A 145 -1.50 -16.98 -18.88
CA PHE A 145 -0.38 -16.18 -18.41
C PHE A 145 0.93 -16.96 -18.51
N ILE A 146 2.02 -16.29 -18.88
CA ILE A 146 3.35 -16.91 -19.02
C ILE A 146 3.83 -17.55 -17.70
N GLU A 147 3.44 -16.98 -16.56
CA GLU A 147 3.81 -17.47 -15.22
C GLU A 147 2.83 -18.52 -14.67
N ASP A 148 1.86 -18.98 -15.46
CA ASP A 148 0.90 -20.01 -15.05
C ASP A 148 1.38 -21.39 -15.48
N ASP A 149 1.97 -22.13 -14.54
CA ASP A 149 2.48 -23.51 -14.76
C ASP A 149 1.37 -24.53 -15.10
N THR A 150 0.10 -24.16 -15.00
CA THR A 150 -1.05 -25.02 -15.29
C THR A 150 -1.63 -24.83 -16.70
N ASP A 151 -1.12 -23.86 -17.45
CA ASP A 151 -1.62 -23.49 -18.79
C ASP A 151 -3.14 -23.22 -18.82
N THR A 152 -3.69 -22.66 -17.75
CA THR A 152 -5.12 -22.38 -17.63
C THR A 152 -5.57 -21.36 -18.69
N LEU A 153 -6.46 -21.78 -19.59
CA LEU A 153 -7.01 -20.91 -20.62
C LEU A 153 -8.06 -19.96 -20.03
N LEU A 154 -7.89 -18.68 -20.30
CA LEU A 154 -8.78 -17.60 -19.88
C LEU A 154 -9.31 -16.86 -21.10
N ASP A 155 -10.59 -16.48 -21.07
CA ASP A 155 -11.21 -15.61 -22.06
C ASP A 155 -11.13 -14.15 -21.58
N GLY A 156 -10.71 -13.25 -22.46
CA GLY A 156 -10.55 -11.85 -22.11
C GLY A 156 -10.17 -10.97 -23.30
N PHE A 157 -9.45 -9.90 -23.02
CA PHE A 157 -8.98 -8.95 -24.02
C PHE A 157 -7.53 -8.57 -23.74
N ILE A 158 -6.81 -8.20 -24.79
CA ILE A 158 -5.47 -7.62 -24.68
C ILE A 158 -5.60 -6.12 -24.45
N ALA A 159 -5.13 -5.62 -23.31
CA ALA A 159 -5.39 -4.25 -22.82
C ALA A 159 -5.08 -3.16 -23.86
N HIS A 160 -3.91 -3.19 -24.51
CA HIS A 160 -3.54 -2.17 -25.48
C HIS A 160 -4.39 -2.22 -26.78
N GLU A 161 -5.02 -3.34 -27.12
CA GLU A 161 -5.98 -3.43 -28.23
C GLU A 161 -7.32 -2.83 -27.86
N VAL A 162 -7.73 -2.90 -26.59
CA VAL A 162 -8.96 -2.27 -26.10
C VAL A 162 -8.78 -0.78 -25.94
N SER A 163 -7.60 -0.29 -25.55
CA SER A 163 -7.36 1.13 -25.22
C SER A 163 -7.70 2.09 -26.37
N SER A 164 -7.51 1.68 -27.62
CA SER A 164 -7.86 2.48 -28.80
C SER A 164 -9.37 2.59 -29.06
N ILE A 165 -10.15 1.65 -28.50
CA ILE A 165 -11.59 1.51 -28.74
C ILE A 165 -12.38 2.06 -27.53
N VAL A 166 -11.96 1.70 -26.32
CA VAL A 166 -12.56 2.10 -25.04
C VAL A 166 -11.45 2.56 -24.10
N PRO A 167 -10.89 3.77 -24.30
CA PRO A 167 -9.72 4.24 -23.53
C PRO A 167 -9.93 4.20 -22.01
N VAL A 168 -11.14 4.51 -21.54
CA VAL A 168 -11.47 4.55 -20.10
C VAL A 168 -11.52 3.17 -19.44
N ALA A 169 -11.52 2.09 -20.22
CA ALA A 169 -11.51 0.72 -19.69
C ALA A 169 -10.10 0.17 -19.44
N VAL A 170 -9.05 0.91 -19.84
CA VAL A 170 -7.67 0.48 -19.74
C VAL A 170 -6.86 1.52 -18.99
N GLN A 171 -6.05 1.07 -18.05
CA GLN A 171 -5.11 1.91 -17.31
C GLN A 171 -3.68 1.53 -17.68
N GLY A 172 -2.81 2.53 -17.86
CA GLY A 172 -1.42 2.36 -18.28
C GLY A 172 -1.25 2.43 -19.81
N GLU A 173 -0.02 2.36 -20.26
CA GLU A 173 0.37 2.42 -21.67
C GLU A 173 0.99 1.10 -22.10
N LYS A 174 0.88 0.78 -23.41
CA LYS A 174 1.56 -0.38 -23.98
C LYS A 174 3.07 -0.22 -23.80
N ASP A 175 3.72 -1.28 -23.31
CA ASP A 175 5.15 -1.32 -23.01
C ASP A 175 5.61 -0.26 -21.98
N GLY A 176 4.66 0.34 -21.27
CA GLY A 176 4.92 1.29 -20.19
C GLY A 176 5.72 0.67 -19.05
N THR A 177 6.79 1.32 -18.64
CA THR A 177 7.58 0.93 -17.48
C THR A 177 7.25 1.82 -16.30
N VAL A 178 7.01 1.24 -15.13
CA VAL A 178 6.92 2.00 -13.89
C VAL A 178 8.33 2.26 -13.40
N THR A 179 8.83 3.49 -13.56
CA THR A 179 10.05 3.92 -12.89
C THR A 179 9.74 4.05 -11.41
N ARG A 180 10.07 3.04 -10.62
CA ARG A 180 10.08 3.17 -9.15
C ARG A 180 11.30 4.03 -8.80
N THR A 181 11.07 5.28 -8.47
CA THR A 181 12.12 6.13 -7.90
C THR A 181 12.49 5.51 -6.55
N LYS A 182 13.66 4.86 -6.50
CA LYS A 182 14.23 4.43 -5.24
C LYS A 182 14.57 5.71 -4.48
N LEU A 183 13.92 5.93 -3.34
CA LEU A 183 14.30 7.00 -2.42
C LEU A 183 15.67 6.63 -1.86
N VAL A 184 16.73 7.11 -2.49
CA VAL A 184 18.08 7.00 -1.97
C VAL A 184 18.19 8.10 -0.92
N TYR A 185 18.08 7.75 0.33
CA TYR A 185 18.51 8.62 1.41
C TYR A 185 20.03 8.70 1.33
N ALA A 186 20.56 9.88 1.08
CA ALA A 186 22.00 10.11 1.16
C ALA A 186 22.45 9.74 2.57
N ALA A 187 23.34 8.76 2.68
CA ALA A 187 24.05 8.52 3.91
C ALA A 187 24.97 9.75 4.13
N ASN A 188 24.70 10.48 5.20
CA ASN A 188 25.62 11.48 5.74
C ASN A 188 26.56 10.81 6.72
#